data_6e15436e1d93dc4426b3ef7db8837af4
#
_entry.id   6e15436e1d93dc4426b3ef7db8837af4
#
_cell.length_a   1.000
_cell.length_b   1.000
_cell.length_c   1.000
_cell.angle_alpha   90.00
_cell.angle_beta   90.00
_cell.angle_gamma   90.00
#
_symmetry.space_group_name_H-M   'P 1'
#
loop_
_entity.id
_entity.type
_entity.pdbx_description
1 polymer ?
#
loop_
_entity_poly.entity_id
_entity_poly.type
_entity_poly.pdbx_seq_one_letter_code
_entity_poly.pdbx_strand_id
1 'polypeptide(L)'
;MNNASSSPQFSQLTKRLDAGNSDAWAVHDEALELKRRGEDVIMLSIGDPDFRTPDPIIDNAASHMRVGRTHYSPALGELNLRRAVADYESRVSPHRCQVEEVAIFPGVTSAIYSVMSCLLDPGDGVVIVDPMYVGYEPILRALQANAQVVYARSEQGFVPSFEDITAAVDATTRVVFINTPANPTGAIMEQELLSKLAAWCQQQNIWLVCDEIYSMLTYHQPHVSLRTAARSLDKVVVIDGLSKSHAMSGWRMGWAVGPQDLVDHLGNFSAMSVFGCPQFIQDAAAFALNNDEYYVQDMRDRYQLRRDKVCERLDQIPSISYHKPESGMFIMIDVTKVEANDSVFAKKLLDAECVSVLPGMAFGESTRGHVRFSLVQPMNALMEGCTRLQNYIEGK
;
A
#
# COMPACT_ATOMS: atom_id res chain seq x y z
N MET A 1 -27.55 29.24 -37.77
CA MET A 1 -27.54 27.91 -37.14
C MET A 1 -26.22 27.75 -36.40
N ASN A 2 -26.24 27.96 -35.08
CA ASN A 2 -25.03 27.84 -34.28
C ASN A 2 -24.74 26.36 -34.04
N ASN A 3 -23.74 25.81 -34.71
CA ASN A 3 -23.14 24.56 -34.33
C ASN A 3 -22.31 24.81 -33.07
N ALA A 4 -22.94 24.73 -31.90
CA ALA A 4 -22.23 24.52 -30.68
C ALA A 4 -21.60 23.09 -30.76
N SER A 5 -20.32 22.99 -31.01
CA SER A 5 -19.57 21.75 -30.84
C SER A 5 -19.69 21.34 -29.36
N SER A 6 -20.64 20.45 -29.06
CA SER A 6 -20.73 19.87 -27.75
C SER A 6 -19.44 19.04 -27.55
N SER A 7 -18.58 19.48 -26.65
CA SER A 7 -17.45 18.67 -26.19
C SER A 7 -17.98 17.28 -25.80
N PRO A 8 -17.25 16.20 -26.10
CA PRO A 8 -17.68 14.86 -25.74
C PRO A 8 -17.97 14.77 -24.23
N GLN A 9 -19.12 14.20 -23.87
CA GLN A 9 -19.49 14.00 -22.48
C GLN A 9 -18.87 12.70 -21.98
N PHE A 10 -17.99 12.82 -20.99
CA PHE A 10 -17.47 11.69 -20.25
C PHE A 10 -18.42 11.28 -19.11
N SER A 11 -18.28 10.05 -18.61
CA SER A 11 -19.06 9.58 -17.46
C SER A 11 -18.75 10.39 -16.19
N GLN A 12 -19.67 10.39 -15.21
CA GLN A 12 -19.42 11.04 -13.92
C GLN A 12 -18.28 10.37 -13.15
N LEU A 13 -17.97 9.10 -13.45
CA LEU A 13 -16.82 8.40 -12.89
C LEU A 13 -15.50 9.14 -13.17
N THR A 14 -15.28 9.60 -14.42
CA THR A 14 -14.04 10.32 -14.76
C THR A 14 -13.87 11.57 -13.90
N LYS A 15 -14.94 12.34 -13.71
CA LYS A 15 -14.91 13.54 -12.86
C LYS A 15 -14.61 13.22 -11.40
N ARG A 16 -15.12 12.07 -10.88
CA ARG A 16 -14.82 11.63 -9.52
C ARG A 16 -13.36 11.22 -9.34
N LEU A 17 -12.76 10.67 -10.41
CA LEU A 17 -11.35 10.28 -10.38
C LEU A 17 -10.40 11.48 -10.52
N ASP A 18 -10.80 12.51 -11.28
CA ASP A 18 -10.00 13.73 -11.49
C ASP A 18 -9.92 14.60 -10.23
N ALA A 19 -10.89 14.49 -9.31
CA ALA A 19 -10.91 15.29 -8.09
C ALA A 19 -9.78 14.88 -7.11
N GLY A 20 -8.78 15.74 -6.93
CA GLY A 20 -7.83 15.70 -5.82
C GLY A 20 -6.48 15.03 -6.04
N ASN A 21 -6.15 14.54 -7.23
CA ASN A 21 -4.90 13.79 -7.43
C ASN A 21 -3.74 14.57 -8.10
N SER A 22 -3.99 15.76 -8.67
CA SER A 22 -2.97 16.47 -9.46
C SER A 22 -1.84 17.05 -8.61
N ASP A 23 -2.12 17.53 -7.41
CA ASP A 23 -1.13 18.27 -6.62
C ASP A 23 -0.19 17.35 -5.83
N ALA A 24 -0.65 16.19 -5.40
CA ALA A 24 0.14 15.23 -4.61
C ALA A 24 1.40 14.72 -5.35
N TRP A 25 1.29 14.55 -6.67
CA TRP A 25 2.36 14.03 -7.51
C TRP A 25 3.15 15.10 -8.28
N ALA A 26 2.74 16.38 -8.21
CA ALA A 26 3.36 17.46 -8.99
C ALA A 26 4.88 17.56 -8.76
N VAL A 27 5.33 17.48 -7.50
CA VAL A 27 6.77 17.51 -7.17
C VAL A 27 7.51 16.28 -7.69
N HIS A 28 6.87 15.11 -7.66
CA HIS A 28 7.44 13.88 -8.22
C HIS A 28 7.58 13.96 -9.75
N ASP A 29 6.54 14.41 -10.44
CA ASP A 29 6.54 14.53 -11.91
C ASP A 29 7.58 15.54 -12.39
N GLU A 30 7.70 16.67 -11.69
CA GLU A 30 8.75 17.65 -11.96
C GLU A 30 10.16 17.08 -11.72
N ALA A 31 10.36 16.33 -10.64
CA ALA A 31 11.63 15.67 -10.37
C ALA A 31 12.01 14.65 -11.46
N LEU A 32 11.03 13.92 -11.99
CA LEU A 32 11.24 13.02 -13.14
C LEU A 32 11.66 13.79 -14.39
N GLU A 33 11.05 14.95 -14.63
CA GLU A 33 11.41 15.78 -15.80
C GLU A 33 12.83 16.38 -15.65
N LEU A 34 13.20 16.87 -14.46
CA LEU A 34 14.56 17.33 -14.18
C LEU A 34 15.59 16.20 -14.42
N LYS A 35 15.29 15.00 -13.92
CA LYS A 35 16.15 13.82 -14.12
C LYS A 35 16.29 13.45 -15.59
N ARG A 36 15.21 13.56 -16.40
CA ARG A 36 15.27 13.34 -17.87
C ARG A 36 16.15 14.38 -18.58
N ARG A 37 16.26 15.58 -18.04
CA ARG A 37 17.15 16.64 -18.55
C ARG A 37 18.61 16.47 -18.14
N GLY A 38 18.91 15.45 -17.33
CA GLY A 38 20.26 15.13 -16.87
C GLY A 38 20.66 15.77 -15.55
N GLU A 39 19.71 16.37 -14.81
CA GLU A 39 19.96 16.91 -13.47
C GLU A 39 20.18 15.75 -12.47
N ASP A 40 21.07 16.00 -11.50
CA ASP A 40 21.40 15.03 -10.44
C ASP A 40 20.33 15.02 -9.34
N VAL A 41 19.15 14.48 -9.67
CA VAL A 41 18.00 14.41 -8.77
C VAL A 41 17.99 13.11 -7.97
N ILE A 42 17.92 13.24 -6.64
CA ILE A 42 17.72 12.13 -5.71
C ILE A 42 16.20 11.92 -5.50
N MET A 43 15.68 10.80 -6.03
CA MET A 43 14.24 10.49 -6.02
C MET A 43 13.86 9.78 -4.72
N LEU A 44 13.34 10.51 -3.72
CA LEU A 44 12.85 9.95 -2.44
C LEU A 44 11.32 10.03 -2.30
N SER A 45 10.64 10.32 -3.39
CA SER A 45 9.17 10.47 -3.46
C SER A 45 8.44 9.17 -3.79
N ILE A 46 9.10 8.16 -4.39
CA ILE A 46 8.45 6.95 -4.86
C ILE A 46 8.58 5.79 -3.86
N GLY A 47 7.64 4.84 -3.94
CA GLY A 47 7.61 3.63 -3.10
C GLY A 47 7.71 2.35 -3.94
N ASP A 48 8.71 2.27 -4.81
CA ASP A 48 9.00 1.09 -5.62
C ASP A 48 10.35 0.50 -5.19
N PRO A 49 10.43 -0.77 -4.77
CA PRO A 49 11.69 -1.38 -4.39
C PRO A 49 12.78 -1.21 -5.46
N ASP A 50 13.96 -0.72 -5.06
CA ASP A 50 15.12 -0.56 -5.94
C ASP A 50 15.89 -1.87 -6.18
N PHE A 51 15.46 -2.94 -5.55
CA PHE A 51 15.98 -4.29 -5.76
C PHE A 51 15.45 -4.89 -7.05
N ARG A 52 16.27 -5.72 -7.70
CA ARG A 52 15.78 -6.55 -8.80
C ARG A 52 14.94 -7.70 -8.23
N THR A 53 13.92 -8.10 -8.96
CA THR A 53 13.29 -9.40 -8.71
C THR A 53 14.36 -10.48 -8.75
N PRO A 54 14.42 -11.42 -7.79
CA PRO A 54 15.42 -12.50 -7.76
C PRO A 54 15.47 -13.31 -9.06
N ASP A 55 16.68 -13.56 -9.58
CA ASP A 55 16.87 -14.26 -10.85
C ASP A 55 16.15 -15.61 -10.93
N PRO A 56 16.06 -16.47 -9.88
CA PRO A 56 15.28 -17.71 -9.97
C PRO A 56 13.78 -17.52 -10.24
N ILE A 57 13.19 -16.41 -9.79
CA ILE A 57 11.79 -16.05 -10.07
C ILE A 57 11.65 -15.64 -11.53
N ILE A 58 12.59 -14.84 -12.05
CA ILE A 58 12.64 -14.41 -13.46
C ILE A 58 12.79 -15.65 -14.38
N ASP A 59 13.73 -16.54 -14.06
CA ASP A 59 13.99 -17.75 -14.83
C ASP A 59 12.78 -18.70 -14.83
N ASN A 60 12.08 -18.82 -13.70
CA ASN A 60 10.84 -19.58 -13.60
C ASN A 60 9.78 -19.04 -14.57
N ALA A 61 9.51 -17.71 -14.54
CA ALA A 61 8.58 -17.09 -15.47
C ALA A 61 8.97 -17.30 -16.94
N ALA A 62 10.26 -17.10 -17.27
CA ALA A 62 10.77 -17.28 -18.63
C ALA A 62 10.62 -18.72 -19.12
N SER A 63 10.87 -19.72 -18.25
CA SER A 63 10.70 -21.13 -18.59
C SER A 63 9.24 -21.49 -18.87
N HIS A 64 8.32 -21.04 -18.02
CA HIS A 64 6.88 -21.27 -18.19
C HIS A 64 6.34 -20.60 -19.45
N MET A 65 6.82 -19.39 -19.77
CA MET A 65 6.49 -18.71 -21.02
C MET A 65 6.92 -19.51 -22.24
N ARG A 66 8.14 -20.11 -22.22
CA ARG A 66 8.66 -20.94 -23.33
C ARG A 66 7.89 -22.23 -23.55
N VAL A 67 7.31 -22.81 -22.50
CA VAL A 67 6.49 -24.02 -22.60
C VAL A 67 5.01 -23.73 -22.85
N GLY A 68 4.66 -22.48 -23.19
CA GLY A 68 3.31 -22.13 -23.67
C GLY A 68 2.32 -21.73 -22.56
N ARG A 69 2.77 -21.38 -21.35
CA ARG A 69 1.91 -20.88 -20.30
C ARG A 69 1.51 -19.40 -20.55
N THR A 70 0.89 -19.15 -21.72
CA THR A 70 0.56 -17.80 -22.23
C THR A 70 -0.91 -17.67 -22.65
N HIS A 71 -1.75 -18.57 -22.18
CA HIS A 71 -3.19 -18.58 -22.44
C HIS A 71 -3.98 -17.94 -21.28
N TYR A 72 -5.29 -17.89 -21.42
CA TYR A 72 -6.18 -17.47 -20.35
C TYR A 72 -6.05 -18.40 -19.14
N SER A 73 -6.06 -17.80 -17.97
CA SER A 73 -6.17 -18.51 -16.69
C SER A 73 -7.62 -18.52 -16.19
N PRO A 74 -7.95 -19.37 -15.21
CA PRO A 74 -9.22 -19.25 -14.50
C PRO A 74 -9.38 -17.83 -13.88
N ALA A 75 -10.61 -17.35 -13.80
CA ALA A 75 -10.92 -16.02 -13.29
C ALA A 75 -10.41 -15.75 -11.86
N LEU A 76 -10.46 -16.77 -10.99
CA LEU A 76 -9.91 -16.72 -9.63
C LEU A 76 -8.39 -16.93 -9.56
N GLY A 77 -7.73 -17.21 -10.68
CA GLY A 77 -6.30 -17.53 -10.76
C GLY A 77 -6.00 -19.02 -10.85
N GLU A 78 -4.76 -19.31 -11.21
CA GLU A 78 -4.23 -20.68 -11.37
C GLU A 78 -4.21 -21.41 -10.03
N LEU A 79 -4.57 -22.68 -10.05
CA LEU A 79 -4.70 -23.51 -8.85
C LEU A 79 -3.38 -23.64 -8.07
N ASN A 80 -2.24 -23.68 -8.77
CA ASN A 80 -0.92 -23.74 -8.14
C ASN A 80 -0.61 -22.50 -7.32
N LEU A 81 -0.93 -21.29 -7.82
CA LEU A 81 -0.73 -20.06 -7.07
C LEU A 81 -1.74 -19.94 -5.92
N ARG A 82 -3.01 -20.26 -6.14
CA ARG A 82 -4.03 -20.24 -5.07
C ARG A 82 -3.65 -21.18 -3.93
N ARG A 83 -3.08 -22.37 -4.23
CA ARG A 83 -2.53 -23.29 -3.23
C ARG A 83 -1.32 -22.70 -2.51
N ALA A 84 -0.37 -22.09 -3.24
CA ALA A 84 0.80 -21.47 -2.62
C ALA A 84 0.39 -20.34 -1.66
N VAL A 85 -0.60 -19.53 -2.02
CA VAL A 85 -1.17 -18.50 -1.11
C VAL A 85 -1.87 -19.15 0.08
N ALA A 86 -2.71 -20.17 -0.12
CA ALA A 86 -3.39 -20.85 0.99
C ALA A 86 -2.40 -21.51 1.96
N ASP A 87 -1.31 -22.08 1.45
CA ASP A 87 -0.24 -22.66 2.25
C ASP A 87 0.54 -21.58 3.01
N TYR A 88 0.82 -20.44 2.37
CA TYR A 88 1.44 -19.28 3.03
C TYR A 88 0.56 -18.77 4.19
N GLU A 89 -0.71 -18.52 3.95
CA GLU A 89 -1.66 -18.05 4.95
C GLU A 89 -1.82 -19.04 6.12
N SER A 90 -1.77 -20.35 5.82
CA SER A 90 -1.81 -21.40 6.84
C SER A 90 -0.52 -21.53 7.66
N ARG A 91 0.62 -21.01 7.14
CA ARG A 91 1.88 -20.95 7.89
C ARG A 91 1.92 -19.76 8.86
N VAL A 92 1.35 -18.62 8.46
CA VAL A 92 1.39 -17.37 9.23
C VAL A 92 0.19 -17.17 10.17
N SER A 93 -0.82 -18.04 10.08
CA SER A 93 -2.04 -17.99 10.90
C SER A 93 -2.37 -19.37 11.49
N PRO A 94 -2.96 -19.44 12.68
CA PRO A 94 -3.49 -20.69 13.26
C PRO A 94 -4.72 -21.22 12.49
N HIS A 95 -5.37 -20.39 11.69
CA HIS A 95 -6.51 -20.77 10.86
C HIS A 95 -6.02 -21.35 9.54
N ARG A 96 -6.34 -22.62 9.29
CA ARG A 96 -6.07 -23.23 7.99
C ARG A 96 -6.82 -22.45 6.90
N CYS A 97 -6.10 -22.07 5.85
CA CYS A 97 -6.68 -21.45 4.66
C CYS A 97 -6.96 -22.54 3.61
N GLN A 98 -8.16 -22.51 3.03
CA GLN A 98 -8.51 -23.39 1.91
C GLN A 98 -8.30 -22.66 0.60
N VAL A 99 -8.07 -23.42 -0.47
CA VAL A 99 -7.87 -22.83 -1.80
C VAL A 99 -9.11 -22.08 -2.31
N GLU A 100 -10.29 -22.45 -1.82
CA GLU A 100 -11.58 -21.81 -2.11
C GLU A 100 -11.71 -20.42 -1.48
N GLU A 101 -10.88 -20.11 -0.49
CA GLU A 101 -10.83 -18.79 0.18
C GLU A 101 -9.90 -17.79 -0.53
N VAL A 102 -9.25 -18.16 -1.65
CA VAL A 102 -8.22 -17.36 -2.31
C VAL A 102 -8.66 -16.89 -3.70
N ALA A 103 -8.54 -15.59 -3.98
CA ALA A 103 -8.72 -14.99 -5.30
C ALA A 103 -7.46 -14.20 -5.70
N ILE A 104 -6.97 -14.39 -6.93
CA ILE A 104 -5.77 -13.74 -7.48
C ILE A 104 -6.15 -12.55 -8.35
N PHE A 105 -5.39 -11.45 -8.23
CA PHE A 105 -5.62 -10.18 -8.93
C PHE A 105 -4.33 -9.59 -9.50
N PRO A 106 -4.44 -8.71 -10.52
CA PRO A 106 -3.29 -8.00 -11.07
C PRO A 106 -2.80 -6.87 -10.11
N GLY A 107 -2.30 -7.30 -8.94
CA GLY A 107 -1.79 -6.46 -7.86
C GLY A 107 -2.85 -6.11 -6.80
N VAL A 108 -2.37 -5.69 -5.64
CA VAL A 108 -3.17 -5.37 -4.43
C VAL A 108 -4.22 -4.29 -4.70
N THR A 109 -3.91 -3.25 -5.46
CA THR A 109 -4.88 -2.18 -5.80
C THR A 109 -6.10 -2.74 -6.53
N SER A 110 -5.91 -3.68 -7.47
CA SER A 110 -7.01 -4.35 -8.17
C SER A 110 -7.79 -5.27 -7.22
N ALA A 111 -7.11 -5.95 -6.29
CA ALA A 111 -7.77 -6.77 -5.27
C ALA A 111 -8.66 -5.90 -4.36
N ILE A 112 -8.14 -4.77 -3.86
CA ILE A 112 -8.91 -3.82 -3.04
C ILE A 112 -10.14 -3.31 -3.80
N TYR A 113 -9.97 -2.85 -5.04
CA TYR A 113 -11.09 -2.38 -5.85
C TYR A 113 -12.16 -3.46 -6.04
N SER A 114 -11.74 -4.70 -6.32
CA SER A 114 -12.65 -5.82 -6.54
C SER A 114 -13.39 -6.21 -5.26
N VAL A 115 -12.69 -6.30 -4.11
CA VAL A 115 -13.29 -6.59 -2.80
C VAL A 115 -14.30 -5.50 -2.44
N MET A 116 -13.90 -4.23 -2.51
CA MET A 116 -14.81 -3.12 -2.21
C MET A 116 -16.01 -3.07 -3.15
N SER A 117 -15.85 -3.40 -4.44
CA SER A 117 -16.95 -3.48 -5.40
C SER A 117 -17.95 -4.59 -5.10
N CYS A 118 -17.51 -5.68 -4.44
CA CYS A 118 -18.40 -6.76 -4.03
C CYS A 118 -19.07 -6.51 -2.68
N LEU A 119 -18.56 -5.57 -1.86
CA LEU A 119 -19.05 -5.30 -0.51
C LEU A 119 -19.87 -4.02 -0.38
N LEU A 120 -19.80 -3.11 -1.33
CA LEU A 120 -20.35 -1.75 -1.23
C LEU A 120 -21.30 -1.42 -2.37
N ASP A 121 -22.44 -0.87 -2.00
CA ASP A 121 -23.34 -0.12 -2.87
C ASP A 121 -23.03 1.39 -2.79
N PRO A 122 -23.42 2.20 -3.81
CA PRO A 122 -23.31 3.66 -3.73
C PRO A 122 -24.00 4.25 -2.50
N GLY A 123 -23.23 4.99 -1.68
CA GLY A 123 -23.70 5.60 -0.42
C GLY A 123 -23.40 4.79 0.83
N ASP A 124 -22.92 3.56 0.71
CA ASP A 124 -22.47 2.77 1.87
C ASP A 124 -21.23 3.41 2.51
N GLY A 125 -21.16 3.30 3.85
CA GLY A 125 -20.08 3.83 4.67
C GLY A 125 -18.87 2.90 4.74
N VAL A 126 -17.68 3.50 4.64
CA VAL A 126 -16.40 2.82 4.87
C VAL A 126 -15.61 3.59 5.92
N VAL A 127 -15.36 2.98 7.07
CA VAL A 127 -14.41 3.52 8.04
C VAL A 127 -12.99 3.29 7.51
N ILE A 128 -12.20 4.36 7.39
CA ILE A 128 -10.84 4.32 6.89
C ILE A 128 -9.92 5.18 7.77
N VAL A 129 -8.68 4.72 7.96
CA VAL A 129 -7.69 5.42 8.80
C VAL A 129 -6.86 6.39 7.97
N ASP A 130 -6.79 7.63 8.40
CA ASP A 130 -5.90 8.68 7.94
C ASP A 130 -4.69 8.74 8.92
N PRO A 131 -3.42 8.70 8.43
CA PRO A 131 -3.02 8.77 7.03
C PRO A 131 -3.18 7.44 6.31
N MET A 132 -3.47 7.54 5.00
CA MET A 132 -3.75 6.39 4.15
C MET A 132 -2.94 6.42 2.84
N TYR A 133 -2.76 5.25 2.23
CA TYR A 133 -2.19 5.18 0.90
C TYR A 133 -3.05 5.96 -0.12
N VAL A 134 -2.39 6.79 -0.93
CA VAL A 134 -3.03 7.71 -1.90
C VAL A 134 -4.00 7.04 -2.88
N GLY A 135 -3.89 5.73 -3.08
CA GLY A 135 -4.74 4.96 -3.98
C GLY A 135 -6.09 4.56 -3.40
N TYR A 136 -6.33 4.68 -2.08
CA TYR A 136 -7.60 4.21 -1.48
C TYR A 136 -8.75 5.18 -1.73
N GLU A 137 -8.53 6.46 -1.54
CA GLU A 137 -9.57 7.48 -1.74
C GLU A 137 -10.16 7.49 -3.16
N PRO A 138 -9.35 7.39 -4.25
CA PRO A 138 -9.90 7.24 -5.61
C PRO A 138 -10.80 6.01 -5.79
N ILE A 139 -10.48 4.89 -5.13
CA ILE A 139 -11.32 3.68 -5.15
C ILE A 139 -12.68 3.97 -4.50
N LEU A 140 -12.69 4.57 -3.31
CA LEU A 140 -13.93 4.90 -2.60
C LEU A 140 -14.78 5.89 -3.39
N ARG A 141 -14.15 6.91 -4.01
CA ARG A 141 -14.83 7.87 -4.90
C ARG A 141 -15.40 7.20 -6.15
N ALA A 142 -14.67 6.26 -6.76
CA ALA A 142 -15.15 5.51 -7.91
C ALA A 142 -16.44 4.76 -7.58
N LEU A 143 -16.48 4.12 -6.41
CA LEU A 143 -17.61 3.33 -5.91
C LEU A 143 -18.73 4.20 -5.30
N GLN A 144 -18.53 5.52 -5.18
CA GLN A 144 -19.45 6.43 -4.49
C GLN A 144 -19.70 6.02 -3.02
N ALA A 145 -18.70 5.42 -2.39
CA ALA A 145 -18.75 5.07 -0.99
C ALA A 145 -18.50 6.31 -0.11
N ASN A 146 -19.09 6.33 1.08
CA ASN A 146 -18.94 7.36 2.08
C ASN A 146 -17.71 7.07 2.96
N ALA A 147 -16.63 7.82 2.80
CA ALA A 147 -15.45 7.67 3.66
C ALA A 147 -15.74 8.26 5.06
N GLN A 148 -15.69 7.41 6.10
CA GLN A 148 -15.77 7.78 7.51
C GLN A 148 -14.37 7.77 8.08
N VAL A 149 -13.70 8.94 8.08
CA VAL A 149 -12.26 9.06 8.33
C VAL A 149 -11.94 9.06 9.81
N VAL A 150 -10.98 8.21 10.21
CA VAL A 150 -10.41 8.16 11.56
C VAL A 150 -8.99 8.71 11.51
N TYR A 151 -8.73 9.78 12.24
CA TYR A 151 -7.44 10.46 12.23
C TYR A 151 -6.46 9.84 13.25
N ALA A 152 -5.47 9.09 12.76
CA ALA A 152 -4.37 8.58 13.58
C ALA A 152 -3.21 9.58 13.58
N ARG A 153 -2.88 10.15 14.74
CA ARG A 153 -1.92 11.25 14.87
C ARG A 153 -0.52 10.77 15.21
N SER A 154 0.47 11.59 14.92
CA SER A 154 1.89 11.30 15.18
C SER A 154 2.18 11.06 16.67
N GLU A 155 1.49 11.78 17.58
CA GLU A 155 1.63 11.60 19.03
C GLU A 155 1.17 10.23 19.51
N GLN A 156 0.35 9.54 18.72
CA GLN A 156 -0.15 8.17 18.95
C GLN A 156 0.63 7.13 18.13
N GLY A 157 1.76 7.52 17.50
CA GLY A 157 2.51 6.65 16.60
C GLY A 157 1.77 6.30 15.31
N PHE A 158 0.78 7.12 14.91
CA PHE A 158 -0.09 6.90 13.75
C PHE A 158 -0.93 5.60 13.82
N VAL A 159 -1.21 5.11 15.02
CA VAL A 159 -2.13 3.98 15.25
C VAL A 159 -3.41 4.52 15.90
N PRO A 160 -4.59 4.32 15.31
CA PRO A 160 -5.85 4.74 15.89
C PRO A 160 -6.20 3.86 17.10
N SER A 161 -6.97 4.41 18.05
CA SER A 161 -7.54 3.62 19.12
C SER A 161 -8.75 2.81 18.65
N PHE A 162 -9.13 1.79 19.41
CA PHE A 162 -10.36 1.03 19.17
C PHE A 162 -11.59 1.95 19.26
N GLU A 163 -11.59 2.86 20.20
CA GLU A 163 -12.65 3.84 20.46
C GLU A 163 -12.82 4.81 19.29
N ASP A 164 -11.71 5.29 18.70
CA ASP A 164 -11.74 6.20 17.54
C ASP A 164 -12.38 5.49 16.32
N ILE A 165 -12.00 4.23 16.07
CA ILE A 165 -12.55 3.45 14.95
C ILE A 165 -14.03 3.19 15.15
N THR A 166 -14.44 2.76 16.34
CA THR A 166 -15.83 2.41 16.61
C THR A 166 -16.76 3.61 16.67
N ALA A 167 -16.24 4.78 17.12
CA ALA A 167 -16.99 6.04 17.12
C ALA A 167 -17.28 6.60 15.72
N ALA A 168 -16.47 6.22 14.71
CA ALA A 168 -16.69 6.64 13.33
C ALA A 168 -17.78 5.83 12.61
N VAL A 169 -18.20 4.71 13.17
CA VAL A 169 -19.21 3.82 12.57
C VAL A 169 -20.62 4.39 12.76
N ASP A 170 -21.42 4.37 11.69
CA ASP A 170 -22.84 4.72 11.71
C ASP A 170 -23.70 3.65 11.02
N ALA A 171 -25.00 3.93 10.85
CA ALA A 171 -25.95 2.99 10.27
C ALA A 171 -25.68 2.62 8.79
N THR A 172 -24.90 3.44 8.09
CA THR A 172 -24.52 3.22 6.68
C THR A 172 -23.27 2.35 6.54
N THR A 173 -22.48 2.20 7.60
CA THR A 173 -21.17 1.53 7.56
C THR A 173 -21.33 0.05 7.19
N ARG A 174 -20.58 -0.37 6.17
CA ARG A 174 -20.48 -1.77 5.69
C ARG A 174 -19.09 -2.36 5.89
N VAL A 175 -18.06 -1.51 5.81
CA VAL A 175 -16.66 -1.93 5.86
C VAL A 175 -15.89 -1.07 6.85
N VAL A 176 -15.06 -1.71 7.66
CA VAL A 176 -13.90 -1.10 8.31
C VAL A 176 -12.67 -1.54 7.50
N PHE A 177 -11.98 -0.57 6.90
CA PHE A 177 -10.79 -0.82 6.08
C PHE A 177 -9.54 -0.30 6.77
N ILE A 178 -8.59 -1.19 7.02
CA ILE A 178 -7.33 -0.87 7.68
C ILE A 178 -6.15 -1.29 6.80
N ASN A 179 -5.01 -0.64 7.01
CA ASN A 179 -3.73 -1.01 6.41
C ASN A 179 -2.69 -1.18 7.51
N THR A 180 -2.24 -2.40 7.73
CA THR A 180 -1.19 -2.69 8.70
C THR A 180 -0.33 -3.86 8.22
N PRO A 181 1.00 -3.67 8.11
CA PRO A 181 1.76 -2.45 8.38
C PRO A 181 1.42 -1.31 7.41
N ALA A 182 1.44 -0.05 7.87
CA ALA A 182 0.84 1.08 7.19
C ALA A 182 1.79 1.81 6.21
N ASN A 183 1.27 2.24 5.08
CA ASN A 183 1.84 3.27 4.22
C ASN A 183 1.01 4.56 4.39
N PRO A 184 1.63 5.70 4.81
CA PRO A 184 3.04 6.05 4.67
C PRO A 184 3.91 5.85 5.93
N THR A 185 3.37 5.48 7.06
CA THR A 185 3.99 5.68 8.38
C THR A 185 4.89 4.54 8.85
N GLY A 186 4.70 3.33 8.30
CA GLY A 186 5.35 2.11 8.81
C GLY A 186 4.82 1.67 10.19
N ALA A 187 3.72 2.25 10.66
CA ALA A 187 3.07 1.88 11.91
C ALA A 187 2.44 0.48 11.81
N ILE A 188 2.39 -0.22 12.92
CA ILE A 188 1.82 -1.57 13.04
C ILE A 188 0.69 -1.55 14.07
N MET A 189 -0.47 -2.10 13.71
CA MET A 189 -1.54 -2.33 14.68
C MET A 189 -1.26 -3.62 15.46
N GLU A 190 -1.23 -3.52 16.78
CA GLU A 190 -0.99 -4.65 17.66
C GLU A 190 -2.11 -5.70 17.62
N GLN A 191 -1.76 -6.96 17.89
CA GLN A 191 -2.70 -8.09 17.90
C GLN A 191 -3.94 -7.85 18.76
N GLU A 192 -3.80 -7.17 19.89
CA GLU A 192 -4.91 -6.89 20.80
C GLU A 192 -5.95 -5.99 20.12
N LEU A 193 -5.52 -4.92 19.43
CA LEU A 193 -6.41 -4.03 18.69
C LEU A 193 -7.10 -4.77 17.55
N LEU A 194 -6.34 -5.53 16.75
CA LEU A 194 -6.89 -6.32 15.65
C LEU A 194 -7.93 -7.34 16.12
N SER A 195 -7.65 -8.02 17.26
CA SER A 195 -8.60 -8.99 17.84
C SER A 195 -9.89 -8.35 18.34
N LYS A 196 -9.79 -7.19 18.99
CA LYS A 196 -10.95 -6.41 19.44
C LYS A 196 -11.80 -5.95 18.26
N LEU A 197 -11.15 -5.41 17.22
CA LEU A 197 -11.83 -4.94 16.01
C LEU A 197 -12.53 -6.09 15.28
N ALA A 198 -11.87 -7.23 15.09
CA ALA A 198 -12.46 -8.37 14.41
C ALA A 198 -13.70 -8.89 15.16
N ALA A 199 -13.61 -9.03 16.48
CA ALA A 199 -14.75 -9.46 17.30
C ALA A 199 -15.91 -8.47 17.25
N TRP A 200 -15.61 -7.18 17.32
CA TRP A 200 -16.61 -6.12 17.30
C TRP A 200 -17.28 -6.00 15.93
N CYS A 201 -16.50 -5.97 14.83
CA CYS A 201 -17.04 -5.93 13.47
C CYS A 201 -17.98 -7.12 13.18
N GLN A 202 -17.61 -8.33 13.63
CA GLN A 202 -18.48 -9.51 13.53
C GLN A 202 -19.82 -9.31 14.26
N GLN A 203 -19.79 -8.77 15.49
CA GLN A 203 -21.00 -8.49 16.28
C GLN A 203 -21.88 -7.42 15.61
N GLN A 204 -21.28 -6.42 14.98
CA GLN A 204 -22.00 -5.35 14.27
C GLN A 204 -22.41 -5.74 12.84
N ASN A 205 -22.07 -6.95 12.39
CA ASN A 205 -22.31 -7.40 11.01
C ASN A 205 -21.61 -6.54 9.95
N ILE A 206 -20.42 -6.02 10.25
CA ILE A 206 -19.57 -5.17 9.42
C ILE A 206 -18.37 -5.99 8.92
N TRP A 207 -17.95 -5.79 7.67
CA TRP A 207 -16.73 -6.39 7.12
C TRP A 207 -15.48 -5.71 7.68
N LEU A 208 -14.47 -6.49 8.02
CA LEU A 208 -13.13 -5.99 8.36
C LEU A 208 -12.17 -6.42 7.25
N VAL A 209 -11.69 -5.45 6.48
CA VAL A 209 -10.76 -5.64 5.37
C VAL A 209 -9.41 -5.05 5.73
N CYS A 210 -8.34 -5.83 5.57
CA CYS A 210 -6.97 -5.42 5.89
C CYS A 210 -6.07 -5.52 4.65
N ASP A 211 -5.41 -4.41 4.29
CA ASP A 211 -4.27 -4.42 3.36
C ASP A 211 -3.00 -4.71 4.14
N GLU A 212 -2.39 -5.88 3.88
CA GLU A 212 -1.19 -6.39 4.55
C GLU A 212 0.06 -6.40 3.63
N ILE A 213 0.07 -5.61 2.55
CA ILE A 213 1.14 -5.61 1.52
C ILE A 213 2.56 -5.42 2.08
N TYR A 214 2.71 -4.93 3.28
CA TYR A 214 3.99 -4.78 3.99
C TYR A 214 4.22 -5.85 5.07
N SER A 215 3.39 -6.89 5.17
CA SER A 215 3.43 -7.97 6.16
C SER A 215 4.83 -8.59 6.33
N MET A 216 5.54 -8.80 5.22
CA MET A 216 6.88 -9.39 5.21
C MET A 216 8.02 -8.37 5.41
N LEU A 217 7.72 -7.07 5.53
CA LEU A 217 8.71 -5.99 5.70
C LEU A 217 8.63 -5.35 7.09
N THR A 218 8.46 -6.15 8.13
CA THR A 218 8.54 -5.74 9.54
C THR A 218 9.94 -5.97 10.08
N TYR A 219 10.43 -5.10 10.96
CA TYR A 219 11.85 -5.04 11.31
C TYR A 219 12.23 -5.74 12.61
N HIS A 220 11.39 -5.69 13.64
CA HIS A 220 11.73 -6.21 14.97
C HIS A 220 10.93 -7.45 15.34
N GLN A 221 9.68 -7.51 14.87
CA GLN A 221 8.77 -8.61 15.15
C GLN A 221 8.09 -9.05 13.85
N PRO A 222 7.77 -10.34 13.69
CA PRO A 222 6.92 -10.78 12.59
C PRO A 222 5.57 -10.06 12.66
N HIS A 223 4.99 -9.76 11.49
CA HIS A 223 3.63 -9.25 11.40
C HIS A 223 2.62 -10.26 11.96
N VAL A 224 1.66 -9.75 12.70
CA VAL A 224 0.49 -10.56 13.10
C VAL A 224 -0.64 -10.25 12.14
N SER A 225 -0.92 -11.17 11.24
CA SER A 225 -2.01 -11.03 10.28
C SER A 225 -3.38 -10.89 10.99
N LEU A 226 -4.29 -10.15 10.37
CA LEU A 226 -5.68 -10.07 10.82
C LEU A 226 -6.32 -11.46 10.92
N ARG A 227 -5.96 -12.39 10.03
CA ARG A 227 -6.43 -13.80 10.13
C ARG A 227 -5.94 -14.48 11.41
N THR A 228 -4.77 -14.12 11.92
CA THR A 228 -4.25 -14.63 13.21
C THR A 228 -4.98 -14.01 14.39
N ALA A 229 -5.28 -12.72 14.31
CA ALA A 229 -5.90 -11.98 15.41
C ALA A 229 -7.41 -12.29 15.55
N ALA A 230 -8.11 -12.58 14.46
CA ALA A 230 -9.53 -12.84 14.45
C ALA A 230 -9.87 -14.25 14.96
N ARG A 231 -10.94 -14.38 15.75
CA ARG A 231 -11.47 -15.68 16.21
C ARG A 231 -12.39 -16.34 15.19
N SER A 232 -13.15 -15.55 14.43
CA SER A 232 -13.96 -15.98 13.28
C SER A 232 -13.50 -15.21 12.05
N LEU A 233 -13.51 -15.89 10.90
CA LEU A 233 -13.12 -15.33 9.60
C LEU A 233 -14.33 -14.99 8.70
N ASP A 234 -15.57 -15.12 9.21
CA ASP A 234 -16.79 -14.99 8.41
C ASP A 234 -16.93 -13.60 7.71
N LYS A 235 -16.33 -12.55 8.28
CA LYS A 235 -16.34 -11.18 7.74
C LYS A 235 -14.95 -10.55 7.72
N VAL A 236 -13.93 -11.37 7.62
CA VAL A 236 -12.53 -10.95 7.56
C VAL A 236 -12.00 -11.16 6.16
N VAL A 237 -11.36 -10.13 5.59
CA VAL A 237 -10.66 -10.20 4.32
C VAL A 237 -9.26 -9.65 4.51
N VAL A 238 -8.26 -10.43 4.11
CA VAL A 238 -6.86 -9.99 4.02
C VAL A 238 -6.48 -9.85 2.55
N ILE A 239 -5.81 -8.75 2.22
CA ILE A 239 -5.31 -8.47 0.88
C ILE A 239 -3.80 -8.31 0.98
N ASP A 240 -3.05 -9.04 0.16
CA ASP A 240 -1.59 -9.00 0.15
C ASP A 240 -1.04 -9.27 -1.26
N GLY A 241 0.28 -9.24 -1.44
CA GLY A 241 0.92 -9.46 -2.73
C GLY A 241 2.44 -9.40 -2.69
N LEU A 242 3.07 -9.62 -3.83
CA LEU A 242 4.52 -9.74 -3.95
C LEU A 242 5.23 -8.44 -4.34
N SER A 243 4.49 -7.34 -4.54
CA SER A 243 5.05 -6.08 -5.04
C SER A 243 6.19 -5.54 -4.18
N LYS A 244 6.07 -5.65 -2.85
CA LYS A 244 6.99 -5.06 -1.89
C LYS A 244 7.99 -6.05 -1.33
N SER A 245 7.54 -7.21 -0.94
CA SER A 245 8.35 -8.26 -0.32
C SER A 245 9.33 -8.97 -1.28
N HIS A 246 9.00 -9.02 -2.59
CA HIS A 246 9.78 -9.76 -3.59
C HIS A 246 10.31 -8.87 -4.71
N ALA A 247 10.22 -7.53 -4.59
CA ALA A 247 10.55 -6.59 -5.65
C ALA A 247 9.82 -6.93 -6.98
N MET A 248 8.53 -7.26 -6.88
CA MET A 248 7.69 -7.69 -7.99
C MET A 248 6.57 -6.68 -8.31
N SER A 249 6.80 -5.39 -8.10
CA SER A 249 5.78 -4.35 -8.33
C SER A 249 5.29 -4.31 -9.79
N GLY A 250 6.19 -4.46 -10.75
CA GLY A 250 5.90 -4.52 -12.19
C GLY A 250 5.25 -5.83 -12.66
N TRP A 251 5.30 -6.90 -11.86
CA TRP A 251 4.69 -8.19 -12.18
C TRP A 251 3.18 -8.21 -11.98
N ARG A 252 2.66 -7.23 -11.26
CA ARG A 252 1.23 -7.08 -10.98
C ARG A 252 0.61 -8.34 -10.39
N MET A 253 1.09 -8.77 -9.22
CA MET A 253 0.59 -9.96 -8.53
C MET A 253 0.19 -9.66 -7.10
N GLY A 254 -1.09 -9.92 -6.79
CA GLY A 254 -1.69 -9.78 -5.48
C GLY A 254 -2.87 -10.73 -5.33
N TRP A 255 -3.41 -10.82 -4.13
CA TRP A 255 -4.54 -11.70 -3.81
C TRP A 255 -5.42 -11.09 -2.73
N ALA A 256 -6.63 -11.63 -2.65
CA ALA A 256 -7.53 -11.47 -1.52
C ALA A 256 -7.82 -12.85 -0.93
N VAL A 257 -7.86 -12.93 0.41
CA VAL A 257 -8.23 -14.13 1.16
C VAL A 257 -9.39 -13.79 2.07
N GLY A 258 -10.50 -14.51 1.92
CA GLY A 258 -11.73 -14.26 2.65
C GLY A 258 -12.69 -15.45 2.59
N PRO A 259 -13.91 -15.32 3.12
CA PRO A 259 -14.92 -16.36 3.07
C PRO A 259 -15.22 -16.82 1.64
N GLN A 260 -15.46 -18.10 1.44
CA GLN A 260 -15.66 -18.72 0.14
C GLN A 260 -16.80 -18.04 -0.67
N ASP A 261 -17.90 -17.68 -0.02
CA ASP A 261 -19.01 -16.99 -0.69
C ASP A 261 -18.60 -15.62 -1.26
N LEU A 262 -17.77 -14.86 -0.56
CA LEU A 262 -17.17 -13.64 -1.12
C LEU A 262 -16.24 -13.98 -2.29
N VAL A 263 -15.39 -15.01 -2.17
CA VAL A 263 -14.46 -15.40 -3.23
C VAL A 263 -15.22 -15.84 -4.49
N ASP A 264 -16.36 -16.49 -4.37
CA ASP A 264 -17.22 -16.83 -5.52
C ASP A 264 -17.72 -15.55 -6.24
N HIS A 265 -18.11 -14.52 -5.49
CA HIS A 265 -18.47 -13.21 -6.07
C HIS A 265 -17.27 -12.51 -6.71
N LEU A 266 -16.09 -12.59 -6.09
CA LEU A 266 -14.83 -12.07 -6.66
C LEU A 266 -14.49 -12.78 -7.97
N GLY A 267 -14.78 -14.07 -8.11
CA GLY A 267 -14.64 -14.83 -9.35
C GLY A 267 -15.52 -14.27 -10.48
N ASN A 268 -16.79 -13.99 -10.18
CA ASN A 268 -17.70 -13.38 -11.12
C ASN A 268 -17.26 -11.97 -11.54
N PHE A 269 -16.79 -11.17 -10.55
CA PHE A 269 -16.27 -9.82 -10.81
C PHE A 269 -14.98 -9.87 -11.66
N SER A 270 -14.04 -10.78 -11.34
CA SER A 270 -12.81 -10.97 -12.11
C SER A 270 -13.10 -11.42 -13.56
N ALA A 271 -14.07 -12.32 -13.77
CA ALA A 271 -14.47 -12.74 -15.11
C ALA A 271 -14.98 -11.59 -15.98
N MET A 272 -15.63 -10.59 -15.37
CA MET A 272 -16.13 -9.42 -16.08
C MET A 272 -15.05 -8.34 -16.30
N SER A 273 -14.09 -8.20 -15.36
CA SER A 273 -13.16 -7.06 -15.34
C SER A 273 -11.78 -7.40 -15.94
N VAL A 274 -11.08 -8.39 -15.39
CA VAL A 274 -9.68 -8.70 -15.75
C VAL A 274 -9.50 -10.06 -16.42
N PHE A 275 -10.48 -10.95 -16.30
CA PHE A 275 -10.49 -12.31 -16.86
C PHE A 275 -9.27 -13.16 -16.49
N GLY A 276 -8.78 -13.00 -15.25
CA GLY A 276 -7.60 -13.70 -14.73
C GLY A 276 -6.28 -12.98 -15.00
N CYS A 277 -5.20 -13.55 -14.51
CA CYS A 277 -3.83 -13.03 -14.62
C CYS A 277 -2.97 -13.89 -15.56
N PRO A 278 -1.85 -13.37 -16.12
CA PRO A 278 -0.97 -14.17 -16.97
C PRO A 278 -0.46 -15.41 -16.26
N GLN A 279 -0.58 -16.58 -16.90
CA GLN A 279 -0.25 -17.87 -16.32
C GLN A 279 1.21 -17.96 -15.85
N PHE A 280 2.16 -17.57 -16.71
CA PHE A 280 3.60 -17.64 -16.40
C PHE A 280 4.01 -16.73 -15.23
N ILE A 281 3.29 -15.61 -15.02
CA ILE A 281 3.50 -14.74 -13.85
C ILE A 281 2.96 -15.43 -12.59
N GLN A 282 1.81 -16.08 -12.67
CA GLN A 282 1.24 -16.83 -11.55
C GLN A 282 2.11 -18.03 -11.16
N ASP A 283 2.70 -18.73 -12.15
CA ASP A 283 3.64 -19.83 -11.90
C ASP A 283 4.89 -19.31 -11.15
N ALA A 284 5.44 -18.17 -11.58
CA ALA A 284 6.58 -17.52 -10.92
C ALA A 284 6.23 -16.99 -9.51
N ALA A 285 5.01 -16.49 -9.32
CA ALA A 285 4.53 -16.05 -8.01
C ALA A 285 4.37 -17.23 -7.04
N ALA A 286 3.84 -18.36 -7.52
CA ALA A 286 3.78 -19.58 -6.72
C ALA A 286 5.17 -20.10 -6.35
N PHE A 287 6.12 -20.05 -7.30
CA PHE A 287 7.52 -20.36 -7.02
C PHE A 287 8.12 -19.43 -5.97
N ALA A 288 7.87 -18.11 -6.08
CA ALA A 288 8.35 -17.12 -5.13
C ALA A 288 7.87 -17.43 -3.70
N LEU A 289 6.55 -17.62 -3.49
CA LEU A 289 5.97 -17.92 -2.17
C LEU A 289 6.47 -19.24 -1.54
N ASN A 290 6.87 -20.20 -2.36
CA ASN A 290 7.38 -21.47 -1.88
C ASN A 290 8.91 -21.47 -1.61
N ASN A 291 9.63 -20.38 -1.99
CA ASN A 291 11.11 -20.29 -1.92
C ASN A 291 11.58 -18.91 -1.44
N ASP A 292 10.81 -18.24 -0.58
CA ASP A 292 10.94 -16.81 -0.29
C ASP A 292 11.91 -16.45 0.84
N GLU A 293 12.18 -17.36 1.78
CA GLU A 293 12.83 -17.04 3.07
C GLU A 293 14.11 -16.21 2.91
N TYR A 294 15.02 -16.60 2.03
CA TYR A 294 16.30 -15.92 1.88
C TYR A 294 16.18 -14.52 1.25
N TYR A 295 15.41 -14.39 0.18
CA TYR A 295 15.34 -13.13 -0.57
C TYR A 295 14.58 -12.05 0.19
N VAL A 296 13.49 -12.43 0.83
CA VAL A 296 12.68 -11.51 1.63
C VAL A 296 13.46 -11.05 2.85
N GLN A 297 14.19 -11.96 3.50
CA GLN A 297 15.01 -11.62 4.66
C GLN A 297 16.14 -10.64 4.28
N ASP A 298 16.91 -10.90 3.23
CA ASP A 298 18.00 -10.01 2.77
C ASP A 298 17.48 -8.61 2.47
N MET A 299 16.35 -8.50 1.76
CA MET A 299 15.76 -7.21 1.42
C MET A 299 15.24 -6.48 2.66
N ARG A 300 14.56 -7.17 3.58
CA ARG A 300 14.08 -6.63 4.86
C ARG A 300 15.25 -6.09 5.69
N ASP A 301 16.32 -6.87 5.85
CA ASP A 301 17.49 -6.49 6.64
C ASP A 301 18.20 -5.26 6.05
N ARG A 302 18.24 -5.14 4.72
CA ARG A 302 18.75 -3.96 4.04
C ARG A 302 17.86 -2.73 4.25
N TYR A 303 16.54 -2.86 4.19
CA TYR A 303 15.63 -1.75 4.49
C TYR A 303 15.74 -1.33 5.96
N GLN A 304 15.86 -2.29 6.89
CA GLN A 304 16.10 -1.99 8.30
C GLN A 304 17.39 -1.20 8.49
N LEU A 305 18.49 -1.62 7.87
CA LEU A 305 19.76 -0.90 7.92
C LEU A 305 19.64 0.52 7.33
N ARG A 306 18.97 0.66 6.18
CA ARG A 306 18.73 1.98 5.56
C ARG A 306 17.92 2.88 6.49
N ARG A 307 16.82 2.38 7.06
CA ARG A 307 16.02 3.09 8.05
C ARG A 307 16.87 3.59 9.20
N ASP A 308 17.65 2.70 9.81
CA ASP A 308 18.45 3.04 10.99
C ASP A 308 19.50 4.12 10.65
N LYS A 309 20.18 4.00 9.51
CA LYS A 309 21.16 4.99 9.06
C LYS A 309 20.55 6.34 8.69
N VAL A 310 19.38 6.34 8.05
CA VAL A 310 18.65 7.59 7.76
C VAL A 310 18.19 8.22 9.07
N CYS A 311 17.62 7.46 10.02
CA CYS A 311 17.23 7.97 11.33
C CYS A 311 18.41 8.58 12.09
N GLU A 312 19.59 7.91 12.13
CA GLU A 312 20.82 8.47 12.73
C GLU A 312 21.23 9.82 12.12
N ARG A 313 20.95 10.05 10.83
CA ARG A 313 21.22 11.34 10.16
C ARG A 313 20.16 12.39 10.50
N LEU A 314 18.88 12.00 10.50
CA LEU A 314 17.78 12.90 10.85
C LEU A 314 17.86 13.39 12.31
N ASP A 315 18.34 12.57 13.23
CA ASP A 315 18.58 12.95 14.65
C ASP A 315 19.58 14.12 14.81
N GLN A 316 20.39 14.40 13.78
CA GLN A 316 21.34 15.52 13.77
C GLN A 316 20.71 16.85 13.34
N ILE A 317 19.42 16.86 12.96
CA ILE A 317 18.71 18.05 12.48
C ILE A 317 17.65 18.47 13.52
N PRO A 318 17.94 19.43 14.43
CA PRO A 318 17.04 19.71 15.57
C PRO A 318 15.69 20.32 15.22
N SER A 319 15.57 20.86 14.00
CA SER A 319 14.34 21.54 13.54
C SER A 319 13.30 20.61 12.93
N ILE A 320 13.59 19.30 12.85
CA ILE A 320 12.64 18.28 12.37
C ILE A 320 12.41 17.22 13.44
N SER A 321 11.34 16.47 13.27
CA SER A 321 11.06 15.27 14.06
C SER A 321 10.44 14.18 13.18
N TYR A 322 10.44 12.94 13.65
CA TYR A 322 9.84 11.82 12.93
C TYR A 322 9.45 10.71 13.90
N HIS A 323 8.49 9.89 13.48
CA HIS A 323 8.23 8.61 14.14
C HIS A 323 9.07 7.53 13.45
N LYS A 324 9.92 6.80 14.23
CA LYS A 324 10.77 5.74 13.67
C LYS A 324 9.87 4.58 13.20
N PRO A 325 9.83 4.28 11.88
CA PRO A 325 8.92 3.26 11.38
C PRO A 325 9.32 1.85 11.81
N GLU A 326 8.34 1.02 12.13
CA GLU A 326 8.52 -0.37 12.52
C GLU A 326 8.53 -1.32 11.31
N SER A 327 8.11 -0.80 10.15
CA SER A 327 7.94 -1.58 8.93
C SER A 327 8.06 -0.74 7.66
N GLY A 328 7.96 -1.39 6.51
CA GLY A 328 7.83 -0.75 5.22
C GLY A 328 9.12 -0.10 4.72
N MET A 329 8.98 0.97 3.94
CA MET A 329 10.13 1.57 3.26
C MET A 329 10.06 3.11 3.24
N PHE A 330 9.43 3.69 4.28
CA PHE A 330 9.20 5.13 4.36
C PHE A 330 9.45 5.66 5.77
N ILE A 331 9.80 6.95 5.84
CA ILE A 331 9.85 7.72 7.08
C ILE A 331 8.99 8.97 6.87
N MET A 332 8.06 9.23 7.78
CA MET A 332 7.31 10.49 7.83
C MET A 332 8.09 11.48 8.69
N ILE A 333 8.52 12.58 8.08
CA ILE A 333 9.33 13.63 8.72
C ILE A 333 8.44 14.85 8.91
N ASP A 334 8.25 15.28 10.15
CA ASP A 334 7.61 16.54 10.51
C ASP A 334 8.59 17.70 10.22
N VAL A 335 8.17 18.59 9.31
CA VAL A 335 8.95 19.76 8.89
C VAL A 335 8.28 21.08 9.30
N THR A 336 7.27 21.06 10.15
CA THR A 336 6.45 22.21 10.54
C THR A 336 7.24 23.36 11.15
N LYS A 337 8.35 23.07 11.83
CA LYS A 337 9.26 24.08 12.39
C LYS A 337 10.11 24.79 11.33
N VAL A 338 10.20 24.22 10.12
CA VAL A 338 10.95 24.80 9.00
C VAL A 338 10.00 25.48 8.02
N GLU A 339 8.97 24.76 7.60
CA GLU A 339 7.92 25.26 6.71
C GLU A 339 6.60 24.52 7.06
N ALA A 340 5.58 25.28 7.41
CA ALA A 340 4.28 24.73 7.82
C ALA A 340 3.50 24.08 6.65
N ASN A 341 3.80 24.50 5.41
CA ASN A 341 3.20 23.92 4.20
C ASN A 341 4.15 22.90 3.59
N ASP A 342 3.81 21.63 3.73
CA ASP A 342 4.61 20.50 3.26
C ASP A 342 4.81 20.47 1.72
N SER A 343 3.82 20.92 0.94
CA SER A 343 3.96 21.04 -0.52
C SER A 343 4.96 22.13 -0.90
N VAL A 344 4.95 23.26 -0.18
CA VAL A 344 5.93 24.34 -0.36
C VAL A 344 7.32 23.87 0.06
N PHE A 345 7.42 23.14 1.17
CA PHE A 345 8.69 22.54 1.61
C PHE A 345 9.26 21.59 0.56
N ALA A 346 8.46 20.63 0.09
CA ALA A 346 8.90 19.64 -0.90
C ALA A 346 9.35 20.29 -2.22
N LYS A 347 8.62 21.31 -2.68
CA LYS A 347 8.98 22.07 -3.89
C LYS A 347 10.29 22.84 -3.73
N LYS A 348 10.46 23.59 -2.63
CA LYS A 348 11.68 24.34 -2.36
C LYS A 348 12.90 23.43 -2.19
N LEU A 349 12.74 22.26 -1.56
CA LEU A 349 13.80 21.24 -1.42
C LEU A 349 14.23 20.70 -2.79
N LEU A 350 13.28 20.44 -3.69
CA LEU A 350 13.57 20.01 -5.04
C LEU A 350 14.33 21.09 -5.81
N ASP A 351 13.89 22.36 -5.72
CA ASP A 351 14.51 23.49 -6.45
C ASP A 351 15.91 23.82 -5.96
N ALA A 352 16.15 23.76 -4.65
CA ALA A 352 17.41 24.13 -4.06
C ALA A 352 18.47 23.03 -4.10
N GLU A 353 18.05 21.79 -3.86
CA GLU A 353 18.95 20.66 -3.57
C GLU A 353 18.75 19.45 -4.49
N CYS A 354 17.83 19.53 -5.44
CA CYS A 354 17.50 18.41 -6.33
C CYS A 354 17.12 17.12 -5.56
N VAL A 355 16.38 17.24 -4.46
CA VAL A 355 15.85 16.13 -3.67
C VAL A 355 14.33 16.12 -3.73
N SER A 356 13.75 15.02 -4.18
CA SER A 356 12.31 14.85 -4.31
C SER A 356 11.75 14.01 -3.15
N VAL A 357 10.83 14.60 -2.37
CA VAL A 357 10.04 13.94 -1.33
C VAL A 357 8.55 14.11 -1.63
N LEU A 358 7.67 13.29 -1.04
CA LEU A 358 6.22 13.51 -1.19
C LEU A 358 5.68 14.34 -0.03
N PRO A 359 4.85 15.37 -0.30
CA PRO A 359 4.11 16.09 0.73
C PRO A 359 3.22 15.15 1.54
N GLY A 360 3.14 15.37 2.85
CA GLY A 360 2.35 14.56 3.75
C GLY A 360 0.85 14.66 3.49
N MET A 361 0.38 15.83 3.07
CA MET A 361 -1.02 16.05 2.66
C MET A 361 -1.51 15.08 1.57
N ALA A 362 -0.60 14.50 0.79
CA ALA A 362 -0.95 13.44 -0.17
C ALA A 362 -1.55 12.19 0.50
N PHE A 363 -1.31 11.98 1.78
CA PHE A 363 -1.73 10.81 2.55
C PHE A 363 -2.86 11.13 3.54
N GLY A 364 -3.21 12.41 3.70
CA GLY A 364 -4.30 12.86 4.55
C GLY A 364 -3.92 13.96 5.54
N GLU A 365 -4.90 14.41 6.32
CA GLU A 365 -4.78 15.52 7.26
C GLU A 365 -3.85 15.21 8.45
N SER A 366 -3.78 13.97 8.91
CA SER A 366 -2.91 13.56 10.03
C SER A 366 -1.42 13.71 9.73
N THR A 367 -1.06 13.83 8.46
CA THR A 367 0.32 14.03 8.00
C THR A 367 0.56 15.43 7.39
N ARG A 368 -0.36 16.37 7.61
CA ARG A 368 -0.14 17.79 7.28
C ARG A 368 1.12 18.32 7.96
N GLY A 369 1.97 19.02 7.21
CA GLY A 369 3.26 19.51 7.71
C GLY A 369 4.34 18.45 7.79
N HIS A 370 4.10 17.28 7.25
CA HIS A 370 5.11 16.21 7.11
C HIS A 370 5.53 16.04 5.67
N VAL A 371 6.67 15.39 5.44
CA VAL A 371 7.06 14.85 4.15
C VAL A 371 7.37 13.37 4.25
N ARG A 372 6.99 12.58 3.24
CA ARG A 372 7.37 11.16 3.17
C ARG A 372 8.72 11.01 2.48
N PHE A 373 9.70 10.54 3.22
CA PHE A 373 11.04 10.17 2.76
C PHE A 373 11.09 8.67 2.47
N SER A 374 11.44 8.30 1.24
CA SER A 374 11.52 6.91 0.82
C SER A 374 12.90 6.31 1.03
N LEU A 375 12.96 5.05 1.44
CA LEU A 375 14.19 4.27 1.63
C LEU A 375 14.59 3.44 0.40
N VAL A 376 13.92 3.63 -0.74
CA VAL A 376 14.08 2.82 -1.97
C VAL A 376 15.20 3.34 -2.87
N GLN A 377 16.32 3.73 -2.27
CA GLN A 377 17.53 4.13 -2.96
C GLN A 377 18.75 3.42 -2.34
N PRO A 378 19.85 3.26 -3.08
CA PRO A 378 21.10 2.78 -2.50
C PRO A 378 21.57 3.65 -1.32
N MET A 379 22.27 3.04 -0.36
CA MET A 379 22.67 3.70 0.90
C MET A 379 23.42 5.03 0.65
N ASN A 380 24.31 5.08 -0.33
CA ASN A 380 25.05 6.32 -0.67
C ASN A 380 24.11 7.44 -1.12
N ALA A 381 23.10 7.14 -1.93
CA ALA A 381 22.11 8.13 -2.37
C ALA A 381 21.22 8.58 -1.21
N LEU A 382 20.85 7.67 -0.27
CA LEU A 382 20.10 8.04 0.93
C LEU A 382 20.90 8.97 1.84
N MET A 383 22.19 8.69 2.06
CA MET A 383 23.06 9.54 2.88
C MET A 383 23.27 10.92 2.24
N GLU A 384 23.47 10.97 0.93
CA GLU A 384 23.53 12.23 0.19
C GLU A 384 22.21 13.01 0.26
N GLY A 385 21.06 12.32 0.12
CA GLY A 385 19.74 12.92 0.28
C GLY A 385 19.54 13.53 1.67
N CYS A 386 20.01 12.86 2.73
CA CYS A 386 20.00 13.40 4.10
C CYS A 386 20.91 14.63 4.22
N THR A 387 22.08 14.63 3.57
CA THR A 387 23.01 15.76 3.60
C THR A 387 22.40 16.97 2.89
N ARG A 388 21.82 16.80 1.71
CA ARG A 388 21.13 17.87 0.98
C ARG A 388 19.91 18.39 1.74
N LEU A 389 19.12 17.51 2.35
CA LEU A 389 18.01 17.89 3.24
C LEU A 389 18.51 18.77 4.40
N GLN A 390 19.59 18.38 5.05
CA GLN A 390 20.20 19.14 6.14
C GLN A 390 20.70 20.52 5.64
N ASN A 391 21.40 20.59 4.50
CA ASN A 391 21.88 21.85 3.93
C ASN A 391 20.72 22.81 3.65
N TYR A 392 19.66 22.32 3.01
CA TYR A 392 18.44 23.13 2.78
C TYR A 392 17.87 23.70 4.08
N ILE A 393 17.74 22.87 5.11
CA ILE A 393 17.14 23.27 6.40
C ILE A 393 18.04 24.27 7.14
N GLU A 394 19.37 24.13 7.07
CA GLU A 394 20.35 24.99 7.74
C GLU A 394 20.72 26.24 6.91
N GLY A 395 20.23 26.36 5.68
CA GLY A 395 20.48 27.48 4.77
C GLY A 395 21.94 27.56 4.27
N LYS A 396 22.55 26.39 4.06
CA LYS A 396 23.96 26.23 3.59
C LYS A 396 24.07 26.12 2.09
#